data_1d170e02d4524b7c597545deca5aaac0
#
_entry.id   1d170e02d4524b7c597545deca5aaac0
#
_cell.length_a   1.000
_cell.length_b   1.000
_cell.length_c   1.000
_cell.angle_alpha   90.00
_cell.angle_beta   90.00
_cell.angle_gamma   90.00
#
_symmetry.space_group_name_H-M   'P 1'
#
loop_
_entity.id
_entity.type
_entity.pdbx_description
1 polymer ?
#
loop_
_entity_poly.entity_id
_entity_poly.type
_entity_poly.pdbx_seq_one_letter_code
_entity_poly.pdbx_strand_id
1 'polypeptide(L)'
;MTEQISAATLFLTTDYRMELHTIHTGLFKLDGGAMFGVVPKALWQKQIPADANNLCTWAMRSLLVEHENRLLLIDTGIGAKQSDKFFSHYHLHGDMSLKSELAKRGFGLEDITDVLLTHLHFDHVGGAVERRSDGVLEPTFPNAQYWSCERHWQWAMNPNPREKASFLSENLLPLETSGQLVFVPREDRWNRTAFDQRFPGLEIFFADGHTE
;
A
#
# COMPACT_ATOMS: atom_id res chain seq x y z
N MET A 1 -59.68 -4.13 27.78
CA MET A 1 -58.40 -4.89 27.67
C MET A 1 -57.64 -4.31 26.51
N THR A 2 -56.71 -3.45 26.79
CA THR A 2 -55.85 -2.78 25.82
C THR A 2 -54.48 -3.46 25.90
N GLU A 3 -54.13 -4.23 24.87
CA GLU A 3 -52.81 -4.82 24.73
C GLU A 3 -51.77 -3.71 24.47
N GLN A 4 -50.82 -3.57 25.38
CA GLN A 4 -49.60 -2.78 25.16
C GLN A 4 -48.67 -3.58 24.27
N ILE A 5 -48.48 -3.12 23.03
CA ILE A 5 -47.39 -3.60 22.15
C ILE A 5 -46.10 -2.99 22.66
N SER A 6 -45.26 -3.82 23.29
CA SER A 6 -43.91 -3.46 23.66
C SER A 6 -43.06 -3.36 22.38
N ALA A 7 -42.67 -2.14 22.01
CA ALA A 7 -41.72 -1.89 20.97
C ALA A 7 -40.30 -2.29 21.48
N ALA A 8 -39.86 -3.50 21.17
CA ALA A 8 -38.48 -3.86 21.36
C ALA A 8 -37.64 -3.08 20.31
N THR A 9 -36.97 -2.02 20.75
CA THR A 9 -36.01 -1.29 19.96
C THR A 9 -34.75 -2.17 19.86
N LEU A 10 -34.64 -2.88 18.74
CA LEU A 10 -33.44 -3.64 18.41
C LEU A 10 -32.34 -2.64 18.02
N PHE A 11 -31.49 -2.27 18.95
CA PHE A 11 -30.23 -1.60 18.63
C PHE A 11 -29.29 -2.67 18.06
N LEU A 12 -29.26 -2.83 16.73
CA LEU A 12 -28.17 -3.48 16.04
C LEU A 12 -26.98 -2.51 16.09
N THR A 13 -26.20 -2.55 17.16
CA THR A 13 -24.82 -2.07 17.13
C THR A 13 -24.06 -3.09 16.32
N THR A 14 -23.90 -2.86 15.02
CA THR A 14 -22.89 -3.56 14.22
C THR A 14 -21.55 -3.12 14.78
N ASP A 15 -21.00 -3.92 15.68
CA ASP A 15 -19.67 -3.75 16.22
C ASP A 15 -18.68 -4.22 15.12
N TYR A 16 -18.31 -3.30 14.22
CA TYR A 16 -17.32 -3.56 13.19
C TYR A 16 -15.94 -3.57 13.83
N ARG A 17 -15.57 -4.69 14.43
CA ARG A 17 -14.26 -4.84 15.04
C ARG A 17 -13.23 -5.14 13.95
N MET A 18 -12.39 -4.14 13.64
CA MET A 18 -11.18 -4.31 12.85
C MET A 18 -9.97 -4.33 13.78
N GLU A 19 -9.05 -5.25 13.54
CA GLU A 19 -7.74 -5.24 14.19
C GLU A 19 -6.70 -4.67 13.22
N LEU A 20 -5.86 -3.76 13.72
CA LEU A 20 -4.90 -3.02 12.91
C LEU A 20 -3.47 -3.38 13.33
N HIS A 21 -2.65 -3.81 12.37
CA HIS A 21 -1.28 -4.22 12.63
C HIS A 21 -0.32 -3.45 11.71
N THR A 22 0.64 -2.75 12.31
CA THR A 22 1.73 -2.15 11.55
C THR A 22 2.69 -3.23 11.06
N ILE A 23 2.94 -3.28 9.77
CA ILE A 23 3.88 -4.19 9.12
C ILE A 23 5.09 -3.40 8.65
N HIS A 24 6.26 -3.64 9.24
CA HIS A 24 7.51 -3.02 8.81
C HIS A 24 8.09 -3.81 7.63
N THR A 25 8.19 -3.17 6.47
CA THR A 25 8.66 -3.83 5.24
C THR A 25 10.12 -3.54 4.93
N GLY A 26 10.78 -2.76 5.78
CA GLY A 26 12.20 -2.42 5.69
C GLY A 26 12.50 -0.93 5.84
N LEU A 27 13.76 -0.62 5.74
CA LEU A 27 14.28 0.75 5.71
C LEU A 27 15.04 0.98 4.41
N PHE A 28 15.00 2.20 3.90
CA PHE A 28 15.78 2.60 2.74
C PHE A 28 16.31 4.04 2.92
N LYS A 29 17.26 4.43 2.07
CA LYS A 29 17.75 5.81 2.04
C LYS A 29 17.36 6.47 0.73
N LEU A 30 16.98 7.73 0.84
CA LEU A 30 16.70 8.59 -0.30
C LEU A 30 17.10 10.03 0.04
N ASP A 31 17.42 10.79 -1.00
CA ASP A 31 17.77 12.21 -0.87
C ASP A 31 16.63 12.98 -0.17
N GLY A 32 16.97 13.73 0.88
CA GLY A 32 15.99 14.51 1.62
C GLY A 32 15.33 15.59 0.79
N GLY A 33 16.03 16.14 -0.23
CA GLY A 33 15.44 17.08 -1.16
C GLY A 33 14.38 16.44 -2.07
N ALA A 34 14.57 15.18 -2.46
CA ALA A 34 13.54 14.45 -3.21
C ALA A 34 12.27 14.23 -2.40
N MET A 35 12.41 13.97 -1.09
CA MET A 35 11.27 13.72 -0.20
C MET A 35 10.58 15.00 0.28
N PHE A 36 11.34 16.04 0.57
CA PHE A 36 10.79 17.30 1.11
C PHE A 36 10.51 18.36 0.04
N GLY A 37 10.94 18.13 -1.20
CA GLY A 37 10.67 19.01 -2.34
C GLY A 37 11.20 20.43 -2.10
N VAL A 38 10.30 21.40 -2.14
CA VAL A 38 10.64 22.83 -1.99
C VAL A 38 10.89 23.29 -0.56
N VAL A 39 10.68 22.42 0.44
CA VAL A 39 10.93 22.77 1.84
C VAL A 39 12.43 22.94 2.09
N PRO A 40 12.91 24.07 2.61
CA PRO A 40 14.33 24.29 2.86
C PRO A 40 14.96 23.25 3.79
N LYS A 41 16.14 22.72 3.45
CA LYS A 41 16.87 21.74 4.26
C LYS A 41 17.06 22.18 5.72
N ALA A 42 17.32 23.47 5.94
CA ALA A 42 17.49 24.03 7.29
C ALA A 42 16.27 23.80 8.21
N LEU A 43 15.08 23.58 7.64
CA LEU A 43 13.87 23.28 8.39
C LEU A 43 13.72 21.78 8.63
N TRP A 44 13.74 20.97 7.59
CA TRP A 44 13.44 19.54 7.72
C TRP A 44 14.57 18.71 8.34
N GLN A 45 15.84 19.08 8.13
CA GLN A 45 16.97 18.30 8.67
C GLN A 45 17.03 18.24 10.21
N LYS A 46 16.31 19.13 10.91
CA LYS A 46 16.17 19.10 12.37
C LYS A 46 15.30 17.91 12.84
N GLN A 47 14.36 17.49 12.00
CA GLN A 47 13.44 16.39 12.26
C GLN A 47 13.97 15.07 11.70
N ILE A 48 14.47 15.11 10.47
CA ILE A 48 14.99 13.95 9.74
C ILE A 48 16.41 14.27 9.29
N PRO A 49 17.43 13.90 10.09
CA PRO A 49 18.84 14.16 9.77
C PRO A 49 19.27 13.46 8.48
N ALA A 50 19.99 14.19 7.63
CA ALA A 50 20.61 13.66 6.42
C ALA A 50 22.11 13.36 6.67
N ASP A 51 22.65 12.37 5.98
CA ASP A 51 24.09 12.11 5.93
C ASP A 51 24.84 13.11 5.01
N ALA A 52 26.15 12.89 4.83
CA ALA A 52 27.00 13.76 4.00
C ALA A 52 26.56 13.82 2.52
N ASN A 53 25.84 12.81 2.04
CA ASN A 53 25.31 12.72 0.69
C ASN A 53 23.85 13.21 0.58
N ASN A 54 23.34 13.88 1.62
CA ASN A 54 21.95 14.31 1.75
C ASN A 54 20.92 13.17 1.84
N LEU A 55 21.38 11.95 2.11
CA LEU A 55 20.49 10.80 2.24
C LEU A 55 19.88 10.72 3.64
N CYS A 56 18.58 10.61 3.71
CA CYS A 56 17.82 10.35 4.93
C CYS A 56 17.37 8.88 4.97
N THR A 57 17.24 8.32 6.17
CA THR A 57 16.64 6.99 6.36
C THR A 57 15.12 7.10 6.44
N TRP A 58 14.44 6.31 5.64
CA TRP A 58 12.99 6.22 5.54
C TRP A 58 12.52 4.82 5.90
N ALA A 59 11.40 4.75 6.60
CA ALA A 59 10.77 3.48 6.93
C ALA A 59 9.62 3.20 5.97
N MET A 60 9.64 2.02 5.36
CA MET A 60 8.50 1.48 4.64
C MET A 60 7.59 0.75 5.64
N ARG A 61 6.35 1.20 5.73
CA ARG A 61 5.35 0.61 6.62
C ARG A 61 4.07 0.37 5.85
N SER A 62 3.59 -0.85 5.96
CA SER A 62 2.28 -1.26 5.50
C SER A 62 1.34 -1.37 6.69
N LEU A 63 0.04 -1.29 6.45
CA LEU A 63 -0.98 -1.53 7.45
C LEU A 63 -1.74 -2.80 7.08
N LEU A 64 -1.75 -3.78 7.97
CA LEU A 64 -2.62 -4.94 7.84
C LEU A 64 -3.89 -4.68 8.65
N VAL A 65 -5.03 -4.82 8.00
CA VAL A 65 -6.36 -4.72 8.60
C VAL A 65 -6.97 -6.11 8.61
N GLU A 66 -7.23 -6.63 9.79
CA GLU A 66 -7.92 -7.89 10.00
C GLU A 66 -9.39 -7.62 10.33
N HIS A 67 -10.30 -8.20 9.57
CA HIS A 67 -11.74 -8.09 9.76
C HIS A 67 -12.41 -9.42 9.42
N GLU A 68 -13.03 -10.06 10.42
CA GLU A 68 -13.63 -11.38 10.29
C GLU A 68 -12.64 -12.41 9.73
N ASN A 69 -12.91 -12.97 8.56
CA ASN A 69 -12.06 -13.93 7.85
C ASN A 69 -11.27 -13.28 6.69
N ARG A 70 -11.05 -11.95 6.73
CA ARG A 70 -10.36 -11.18 5.70
C ARG A 70 -9.16 -10.46 6.23
N LEU A 71 -8.13 -10.41 5.40
CA LEU A 71 -6.90 -9.68 5.64
C LEU A 71 -6.65 -8.71 4.49
N LEU A 72 -6.77 -7.41 4.78
CA LEU A 72 -6.45 -6.34 3.84
C LEU A 72 -5.07 -5.78 4.17
N LEU A 73 -4.15 -5.88 3.23
CA LEU A 73 -2.83 -5.24 3.33
C LEU A 73 -2.83 -3.93 2.55
N ILE A 74 -2.49 -2.83 3.21
CA ILE A 74 -2.37 -1.51 2.59
C ILE A 74 -0.89 -1.22 2.36
N ASP A 75 -0.49 -1.08 1.08
CA ASP A 75 0.86 -1.02 0.56
C ASP A 75 1.73 -2.26 0.86
N THR A 76 2.84 -2.39 0.13
CA THR A 76 3.65 -3.61 0.15
C THR A 76 5.17 -3.36 0.27
N GLY A 77 5.58 -2.10 0.33
CA GLY A 77 6.99 -1.73 0.32
C GLY A 77 7.66 -1.93 -1.05
N ILE A 78 8.97 -1.83 -1.08
CA ILE A 78 9.80 -1.87 -2.31
C ILE A 78 9.96 -3.29 -2.91
N GLY A 79 9.71 -4.33 -2.09
CA GLY A 79 9.93 -5.72 -2.51
C GLY A 79 11.40 -6.11 -2.64
N ALA A 80 11.66 -7.25 -3.31
CA ALA A 80 12.99 -7.83 -3.44
C ALA A 80 13.36 -8.27 -4.87
N LYS A 81 12.53 -7.97 -5.88
CA LYS A 81 12.69 -8.50 -7.23
C LYS A 81 13.61 -7.71 -8.16
N GLN A 82 13.94 -6.47 -7.78
CA GLN A 82 14.76 -5.57 -8.59
C GLN A 82 16.24 -5.97 -8.57
N SER A 83 17.04 -5.43 -9.48
CA SER A 83 18.46 -5.71 -9.55
C SER A 83 19.25 -5.08 -8.41
N ASP A 84 20.42 -5.64 -8.10
CA ASP A 84 21.36 -5.06 -7.12
C ASP A 84 21.73 -3.61 -7.47
N LYS A 85 21.84 -3.31 -8.77
CA LYS A 85 22.08 -1.95 -9.25
C LYS A 85 20.95 -0.99 -8.84
N PHE A 86 19.69 -1.42 -8.96
CA PHE A 86 18.54 -0.63 -8.52
C PHE A 86 18.60 -0.41 -7.01
N PHE A 87 18.76 -1.47 -6.23
CA PHE A 87 18.80 -1.38 -4.78
C PHE A 87 19.99 -0.60 -4.23
N SER A 88 21.13 -0.57 -4.96
CA SER A 88 22.29 0.23 -4.56
C SER A 88 22.01 1.74 -4.48
N HIS A 89 20.99 2.24 -5.19
CA HIS A 89 20.56 3.63 -5.10
C HIS A 89 19.74 3.94 -3.84
N TYR A 90 19.14 2.90 -3.25
CA TYR A 90 18.21 3.06 -2.10
C TYR A 90 18.76 2.53 -0.78
N HIS A 91 19.94 1.89 -0.78
CA HIS A 91 20.63 1.43 0.43
C HIS A 91 19.68 0.71 1.41
N LEU A 92 19.00 -0.33 0.95
CA LEU A 92 18.08 -1.10 1.79
C LEU A 92 18.80 -1.61 3.04
N HIS A 93 18.18 -1.51 4.21
CA HIS A 93 18.76 -1.95 5.48
C HIS A 93 17.66 -2.32 6.49
N GLY A 94 18.11 -2.88 7.64
CA GLY A 94 17.24 -3.46 8.65
C GLY A 94 16.92 -4.92 8.39
N ASP A 95 16.45 -5.61 9.42
CA ASP A 95 16.21 -7.07 9.41
C ASP A 95 14.74 -7.42 9.12
N MET A 96 13.94 -6.42 8.76
CA MET A 96 12.51 -6.56 8.54
C MET A 96 12.22 -6.75 7.06
N SER A 97 11.26 -7.62 6.77
CA SER A 97 10.69 -7.78 5.43
C SER A 97 9.19 -8.03 5.53
N LEU A 98 8.46 -7.75 4.47
CA LEU A 98 7.02 -7.99 4.40
C LEU A 98 6.68 -9.43 4.80
N LYS A 99 7.34 -10.42 4.21
CA LYS A 99 7.12 -11.84 4.49
C LYS A 99 7.41 -12.20 5.94
N SER A 100 8.54 -11.74 6.48
CA SER A 100 8.92 -12.05 7.87
C SER A 100 7.97 -11.41 8.89
N GLU A 101 7.49 -10.20 8.62
CA GLU A 101 6.58 -9.50 9.52
C GLU A 101 5.16 -10.07 9.51
N LEU A 102 4.67 -10.54 8.36
CA LEU A 102 3.42 -11.30 8.28
C LEU A 102 3.54 -12.63 9.03
N ALA A 103 4.62 -13.38 8.78
CA ALA A 103 4.86 -14.66 9.46
C ALA A 103 4.96 -14.55 10.99
N LYS A 104 5.55 -13.48 11.53
CA LYS A 104 5.58 -13.20 12.98
C LYS A 104 4.19 -13.04 13.60
N ARG A 105 3.18 -12.72 12.78
CA ARG A 105 1.78 -12.58 13.19
C ARG A 105 0.95 -13.82 12.87
N GLY A 106 1.59 -14.86 12.33
CA GLY A 106 0.95 -16.12 12.00
C GLY A 106 0.28 -16.14 10.62
N PHE A 107 0.55 -15.14 9.76
CA PHE A 107 -0.04 -15.04 8.43
C PHE A 107 0.97 -15.42 7.34
N GLY A 108 0.54 -16.25 6.40
CA GLY A 108 1.21 -16.53 5.14
C GLY A 108 0.80 -15.55 4.03
N LEU A 109 1.43 -15.67 2.87
CA LEU A 109 1.08 -14.84 1.70
C LEU A 109 -0.30 -15.21 1.15
N GLU A 110 -0.68 -16.47 1.26
CA GLU A 110 -1.95 -17.05 0.83
C GLU A 110 -3.14 -16.62 1.69
N ASP A 111 -2.89 -16.10 2.90
CA ASP A 111 -3.94 -15.63 3.82
C ASP A 111 -4.42 -14.22 3.47
N ILE A 112 -3.60 -13.44 2.77
CA ILE A 112 -3.98 -12.08 2.36
C ILE A 112 -5.07 -12.16 1.29
N THR A 113 -6.21 -11.57 1.59
CA THR A 113 -7.39 -11.58 0.72
C THR A 113 -7.54 -10.35 -0.16
N ASP A 114 -6.94 -9.24 0.28
CA ASP A 114 -7.03 -7.96 -0.40
C ASP A 114 -5.74 -7.16 -0.20
N VAL A 115 -5.29 -6.46 -1.25
CA VAL A 115 -4.16 -5.54 -1.20
C VAL A 115 -4.62 -4.19 -1.74
N LEU A 116 -4.60 -3.15 -0.93
CA LEU A 116 -4.90 -1.79 -1.36
C LEU A 116 -3.59 -1.03 -1.59
N LEU A 117 -3.39 -0.55 -2.81
CA LEU A 117 -2.24 0.25 -3.20
C LEU A 117 -2.63 1.72 -3.12
N THR A 118 -2.07 2.44 -2.14
CA THR A 118 -2.36 3.86 -1.93
C THR A 118 -1.96 4.68 -3.15
N HIS A 119 -0.79 4.34 -3.70
CA HIS A 119 -0.31 4.79 -5.00
C HIS A 119 0.76 3.81 -5.53
N LEU A 120 1.21 4.01 -6.77
CA LEU A 120 1.96 3.00 -7.51
C LEU A 120 3.45 3.30 -7.63
N HIS A 121 4.02 4.15 -6.77
CA HIS A 121 5.47 4.31 -6.69
C HIS A 121 6.13 3.03 -6.18
N PHE A 122 7.36 2.78 -6.63
CA PHE A 122 8.06 1.51 -6.42
C PHE A 122 8.23 1.10 -4.95
N ASP A 123 8.28 2.05 -4.04
CA ASP A 123 8.45 1.83 -2.60
C ASP A 123 7.11 1.52 -1.88
N HIS A 124 6.00 1.60 -2.58
CA HIS A 124 4.66 1.21 -2.13
C HIS A 124 4.14 -0.06 -2.79
N VAL A 125 4.29 -0.18 -4.10
CA VAL A 125 3.76 -1.32 -4.88
C VAL A 125 4.79 -2.42 -5.11
N GLY A 126 6.06 -2.18 -4.85
CA GLY A 126 7.14 -3.10 -5.22
C GLY A 126 6.99 -4.52 -4.67
N GLY A 127 6.52 -4.66 -3.43
CA GLY A 127 6.29 -5.96 -2.82
C GLY A 127 5.01 -6.68 -3.26
N ALA A 128 4.15 -6.02 -4.06
CA ALA A 128 2.94 -6.63 -4.60
C ALA A 128 3.22 -7.70 -5.67
N VAL A 129 4.41 -7.67 -6.25
CA VAL A 129 4.88 -8.61 -7.27
C VAL A 129 6.20 -9.20 -6.84
N GLU A 130 6.38 -10.50 -7.00
CA GLU A 130 7.63 -11.18 -6.75
C GLU A 130 8.17 -11.88 -8.01
N ARG A 131 9.44 -12.25 -7.96
CA ARG A 131 10.11 -13.03 -9.00
C ARG A 131 10.28 -14.45 -8.52
N ARG A 132 9.69 -15.39 -9.23
CA ARG A 132 9.87 -16.82 -9.00
C ARG A 132 11.32 -17.27 -9.34
N SER A 133 11.65 -18.47 -8.89
CA SER A 133 12.97 -19.09 -9.19
C SER A 133 13.22 -19.33 -10.68
N ASP A 134 12.16 -19.44 -11.50
CA ASP A 134 12.23 -19.56 -12.97
C ASP A 134 12.31 -18.19 -13.67
N GLY A 135 12.32 -17.09 -12.91
CA GLY A 135 12.41 -15.73 -13.41
C GLY A 135 11.08 -15.05 -13.75
N VAL A 136 9.99 -15.77 -13.69
CA VAL A 136 8.63 -15.22 -13.95
C VAL A 136 8.23 -14.27 -12.86
N LEU A 137 7.61 -13.16 -13.24
CA LEU A 137 6.99 -12.20 -12.32
C LEU A 137 5.52 -12.54 -12.11
N GLU A 138 5.10 -12.64 -10.87
CA GLU A 138 3.73 -12.93 -10.50
C GLU A 138 3.30 -12.14 -9.26
N PRO A 139 1.98 -11.99 -9.02
CA PRO A 139 1.48 -11.39 -7.79
C PRO A 139 1.98 -12.14 -6.56
N THR A 140 2.47 -11.41 -5.56
CA THR A 140 3.01 -11.96 -4.31
C THR A 140 1.94 -12.66 -3.46
N PHE A 141 0.69 -12.19 -3.54
CA PHE A 141 -0.44 -12.71 -2.76
C PHE A 141 -1.41 -13.43 -3.70
N PRO A 142 -1.32 -14.76 -3.81
CA PRO A 142 -2.02 -15.50 -4.87
C PRO A 142 -3.55 -15.46 -4.75
N ASN A 143 -4.08 -15.27 -3.53
CA ASN A 143 -5.51 -15.26 -3.25
C ASN A 143 -6.10 -13.85 -3.14
N ALA A 144 -5.26 -12.80 -3.26
CA ALA A 144 -5.70 -11.42 -3.04
C ALA A 144 -6.32 -10.79 -4.28
N GLN A 145 -7.29 -9.90 -4.07
CA GLN A 145 -7.62 -8.86 -5.03
C GLN A 145 -6.72 -7.64 -4.78
N TYR A 146 -6.18 -7.06 -5.85
CA TYR A 146 -5.35 -5.86 -5.78
C TYR A 146 -6.17 -4.64 -6.18
N TRP A 147 -6.27 -3.69 -5.27
CA TRP A 147 -7.11 -2.50 -5.41
C TRP A 147 -6.27 -1.27 -5.72
N SER A 148 -6.68 -0.52 -6.73
CA SER A 148 -6.10 0.76 -7.08
C SER A 148 -7.19 1.71 -7.58
N CYS A 149 -6.85 2.95 -7.94
CA CYS A 149 -7.74 3.85 -8.66
C CYS A 149 -7.43 3.78 -10.16
N GLU A 150 -8.47 3.66 -11.00
CA GLU A 150 -8.28 3.56 -12.45
C GLU A 150 -7.54 4.75 -13.04
N ARG A 151 -7.87 5.97 -12.61
CA ARG A 151 -7.18 7.20 -13.05
C ARG A 151 -5.69 7.15 -12.73
N HIS A 152 -5.33 6.75 -11.50
CA HIS A 152 -3.94 6.63 -11.09
C HIS A 152 -3.21 5.51 -11.83
N TRP A 153 -3.89 4.40 -12.10
CA TRP A 153 -3.34 3.30 -12.90
C TRP A 153 -2.97 3.76 -14.31
N GLN A 154 -3.89 4.47 -14.98
CA GLN A 154 -3.63 5.03 -16.31
C GLN A 154 -2.48 6.04 -16.31
N TRP A 155 -2.36 6.83 -15.23
CA TRP A 155 -1.23 7.73 -15.04
C TRP A 155 0.08 6.98 -14.88
N ALA A 156 0.14 5.95 -14.03
CA ALA A 156 1.31 5.13 -13.80
C ALA A 156 1.79 4.38 -15.06
N MET A 157 0.86 3.97 -15.92
CA MET A 157 1.17 3.34 -17.21
C MET A 157 1.70 4.33 -18.25
N ASN A 158 1.37 5.62 -18.16
CA ASN A 158 1.77 6.68 -19.08
C ASN A 158 2.28 7.93 -18.32
N PRO A 159 3.30 7.78 -17.47
CA PRO A 159 3.72 8.85 -16.58
C PRO A 159 4.41 10.00 -17.31
N ASN A 160 4.37 11.16 -16.69
CA ASN A 160 5.20 12.28 -17.14
C ASN A 160 6.70 12.01 -16.90
N PRO A 161 7.62 12.75 -17.56
CA PRO A 161 9.07 12.54 -17.40
C PRO A 161 9.60 12.68 -15.97
N ARG A 162 8.93 13.46 -15.10
CA ARG A 162 9.34 13.66 -13.71
C ARG A 162 9.13 12.42 -12.86
N GLU A 163 7.99 11.75 -13.05
CA GLU A 163 7.57 10.61 -12.23
C GLU A 163 7.91 9.24 -12.84
N LYS A 164 8.32 9.22 -14.13
CA LYS A 164 8.58 7.97 -14.85
C LYS A 164 9.50 7.00 -14.12
N ALA A 165 10.51 7.50 -13.39
CA ALA A 165 11.45 6.67 -12.65
C ALA A 165 10.82 6.03 -11.39
N SER A 166 9.68 6.52 -10.94
CA SER A 166 8.97 6.00 -9.77
C SER A 166 7.99 4.87 -10.13
N PHE A 167 7.61 4.75 -11.40
CA PHE A 167 6.70 3.70 -11.88
C PHE A 167 7.46 2.64 -12.67
N LEU A 168 7.52 1.44 -12.12
CA LEU A 168 8.21 0.31 -12.74
C LEU A 168 7.19 -0.64 -13.36
N SER A 169 7.26 -0.88 -14.65
CA SER A 169 6.36 -1.79 -15.36
C SER A 169 6.34 -3.21 -14.78
N GLU A 170 7.48 -3.66 -14.24
CA GLU A 170 7.61 -4.95 -13.54
C GLU A 170 6.76 -5.05 -12.26
N ASN A 171 6.33 -3.92 -11.69
CA ASN A 171 5.44 -3.87 -10.53
C ASN A 171 3.96 -3.88 -10.94
N LEU A 172 3.65 -3.45 -12.18
CA LEU A 172 2.28 -3.17 -12.61
C LEU A 172 1.74 -4.26 -13.56
N LEU A 173 2.48 -4.57 -14.61
CA LEU A 173 2.01 -5.50 -15.64
C LEU A 173 1.60 -6.89 -15.11
N PRO A 174 2.31 -7.49 -14.15
CA PRO A 174 1.89 -8.79 -13.60
C PRO A 174 0.54 -8.71 -12.85
N LEU A 175 0.24 -7.60 -12.19
CA LEU A 175 -1.04 -7.39 -11.51
C LEU A 175 -2.18 -7.27 -12.53
N GLU A 176 -1.96 -6.52 -13.62
CA GLU A 176 -2.94 -6.37 -14.69
C GLU A 176 -3.21 -7.72 -15.40
N THR A 177 -2.15 -8.44 -15.75
CA THR A 177 -2.28 -9.70 -16.50
C THR A 177 -2.79 -10.88 -15.66
N SER A 178 -2.66 -10.82 -14.34
CA SER A 178 -3.16 -11.88 -13.44
C SER A 178 -4.69 -11.94 -13.37
N GLY A 179 -5.38 -10.84 -13.73
CA GLY A 179 -6.83 -10.72 -13.53
C GLY A 179 -7.25 -10.44 -12.07
N GLN A 180 -6.29 -10.19 -11.16
CA GLN A 180 -6.56 -9.88 -9.75
C GLN A 180 -6.72 -8.37 -9.48
N LEU A 181 -6.45 -7.52 -10.48
CA LEU A 181 -6.56 -6.06 -10.36
C LEU A 181 -8.03 -5.62 -10.38
N VAL A 182 -8.39 -4.80 -9.42
CA VAL A 182 -9.73 -4.20 -9.27
C VAL A 182 -9.59 -2.71 -9.02
N PHE A 183 -10.49 -1.90 -9.56
CA PHE A 183 -10.49 -0.47 -9.33
C PHE A 183 -11.56 -0.05 -8.34
N VAL A 184 -11.17 0.75 -7.35
CA VAL A 184 -12.11 1.46 -6.49
C VAL A 184 -12.83 2.53 -7.30
N PRO A 185 -14.16 2.64 -7.20
CA PRO A 185 -14.88 3.70 -7.87
C PRO A 185 -14.46 5.06 -7.31
N ARG A 186 -14.16 6.01 -8.19
CA ARG A 186 -13.94 7.40 -7.83
C ARG A 186 -15.03 8.24 -8.47
N GLU A 187 -15.90 8.79 -7.64
CA GLU A 187 -16.89 9.75 -8.10
C GLU A 187 -16.24 11.14 -8.15
N ASP A 188 -16.31 11.83 -9.28
CA ASP A 188 -15.72 13.16 -9.48
C ASP A 188 -16.20 14.22 -8.49
N ARG A 189 -17.36 13.96 -7.89
CA ARG A 189 -18.05 14.90 -6.99
C ARG A 189 -17.51 14.88 -5.54
N TRP A 190 -16.91 13.77 -5.12
CA TRP A 190 -16.46 13.58 -3.74
C TRP A 190 -15.06 12.96 -3.74
N ASN A 191 -14.13 13.60 -3.03
CA ASN A 191 -12.77 13.05 -2.86
C ASN A 191 -12.73 11.88 -1.88
N ARG A 192 -13.83 11.16 -1.71
CA ARG A 192 -13.89 9.96 -0.86
C ARG A 192 -14.91 8.97 -1.38
N THR A 193 -14.67 7.69 -1.09
CA THR A 193 -15.61 6.60 -1.34
C THR A 193 -15.50 5.56 -0.22
N ALA A 194 -16.56 4.79 0.03
CA ALA A 194 -16.47 3.56 0.80
C ALA A 194 -15.55 2.59 0.04
N PHE A 195 -14.67 1.90 0.78
CA PHE A 195 -13.74 0.98 0.12
C PHE A 195 -14.48 -0.20 -0.51
N ASP A 196 -15.01 -1.07 0.32
CA ASP A 196 -15.75 -2.27 -0.10
C ASP A 196 -16.66 -2.73 1.05
N GLN A 197 -17.80 -3.35 0.71
CA GLN A 197 -18.75 -3.84 1.72
C GLN A 197 -18.19 -4.91 2.65
N ARG A 198 -17.08 -5.57 2.26
CA ARG A 198 -16.37 -6.58 3.05
C ARG A 198 -15.53 -5.96 4.17
N PHE A 199 -15.30 -4.66 4.10
CA PHE A 199 -14.60 -3.85 5.11
C PHE A 199 -15.46 -2.64 5.50
N PRO A 200 -16.59 -2.88 6.17
CA PRO A 200 -17.56 -1.83 6.48
C PRO A 200 -16.93 -0.75 7.39
N GLY A 201 -17.16 0.50 7.04
CA GLY A 201 -16.57 1.64 7.74
C GLY A 201 -15.17 2.06 7.27
N LEU A 202 -14.53 1.31 6.36
CA LEU A 202 -13.30 1.75 5.70
C LEU A 202 -13.64 2.68 4.53
N GLU A 203 -13.11 3.89 4.57
CA GLU A 203 -13.26 4.90 3.51
C GLU A 203 -11.90 5.24 2.90
N ILE A 204 -11.90 5.51 1.59
CA ILE A 204 -10.74 6.00 0.85
C ILE A 204 -10.93 7.48 0.56
N PHE A 205 -9.90 8.26 0.87
CA PHE A 205 -9.81 9.67 0.48
C PHE A 205 -8.79 9.81 -0.65
N PHE A 206 -9.21 10.43 -1.73
CA PHE A 206 -8.32 10.75 -2.85
C PHE A 206 -7.63 12.08 -2.58
N ALA A 207 -6.30 12.07 -2.50
CA ALA A 207 -5.46 13.23 -2.21
C ALA A 207 -4.39 13.37 -3.30
N ASP A 208 -4.78 13.91 -4.45
CA ASP A 208 -3.88 14.12 -5.58
C ASP A 208 -2.84 15.20 -5.25
N GLY A 209 -1.66 15.16 -5.89
CA GLY A 209 -0.61 16.17 -5.74
C GLY A 209 0.80 15.61 -5.58
N HIS A 210 1.01 14.54 -4.81
CA HIS A 210 2.27 13.78 -4.79
C HIS A 210 2.43 13.01 -6.10
N THR A 211 1.35 12.44 -6.58
CA THR A 211 1.11 11.87 -7.91
C THR A 211 -0.35 12.09 -8.29
N GLU A 212 -0.77 11.74 -9.51
CA GLU A 212 -2.15 11.90 -9.99
C GLU A 212 -3.10 10.83 -9.43
#